data_781bcc5767222b85312dcf9cdd981b24
#
_entry.id   781bcc5767222b85312dcf9cdd981b24
#
_cell.length_a   1.000
_cell.length_b   1.000
_cell.length_c   1.000
_cell.angle_alpha   90.00
_cell.angle_beta   90.00
_cell.angle_gamma   90.00
#
_symmetry.space_group_name_H-M   'P 1'
#
loop_
_entity.id
_entity.type
_entity.pdbx_description
1 polymer ?
#
loop_
_entity_poly.entity_id
_entity_poly.type
_entity_poly.pdbx_seq_one_letter_code
_entity_poly.pdbx_strand_id
1 'polypeptide(L)'
;GLVVTDALVMDAITAHYGAGEAAVLAFEAGADLILMPADAEAALQALAAALEQGRISAQRLEASLERRRRALERCQPLTEANPQQLLEQLAGLVSSNEQQLSAELLQLSLEQQGNAPLPPGPGVNLIRLDTQLAAPQLPAMAPALLRPAALGYQARLVDGRSPSPWSGDPEAPLALERLGDGSVLLQLLVRGNPFRGSAGGDEPWPQVVKQLLAAGRLASLAVYGSPYLWEQLRALLP
;
A
#
# COMPACT_ATOMS: atom_id res chain seq x y z
N GLY A 1 -25.53 -14.07 -8.41
CA GLY A 1 -24.20 -14.44 -7.94
C GLY A 1 -24.08 -14.27 -6.43
N LEU A 2 -22.98 -14.76 -5.85
CA LEU A 2 -22.60 -14.50 -4.45
C LEU A 2 -21.95 -13.11 -4.34
N VAL A 3 -22.40 -12.30 -3.42
CA VAL A 3 -21.84 -10.96 -3.15
C VAL A 3 -21.00 -11.00 -1.88
N VAL A 4 -19.76 -10.56 -1.97
CA VAL A 4 -18.82 -10.53 -0.86
C VAL A 4 -18.42 -9.07 -0.63
N THR A 5 -18.41 -8.61 0.63
CA THR A 5 -17.88 -7.28 0.94
C THR A 5 -16.36 -7.23 0.73
N ASP A 6 -15.80 -6.06 0.59
CA ASP A 6 -14.40 -5.85 0.95
C ASP A 6 -14.27 -5.86 2.50
N ALA A 7 -13.07 -5.77 3.03
CA ALA A 7 -12.80 -5.86 4.46
C ALA A 7 -13.46 -4.70 5.23
N LEU A 8 -14.42 -5.01 6.11
CA LEU A 8 -15.13 -3.99 6.90
C LEU A 8 -14.25 -3.36 8.00
N VAL A 9 -13.07 -3.90 8.25
CA VAL A 9 -12.09 -3.33 9.17
C VAL A 9 -11.34 -2.11 8.59
N MET A 10 -11.59 -1.79 7.31
CA MET A 10 -10.95 -0.63 6.68
C MET A 10 -11.41 0.69 7.30
N ASP A 11 -10.48 1.63 7.41
CA ASP A 11 -10.65 2.90 8.10
C ASP A 11 -11.83 3.72 7.56
N ALA A 12 -12.07 3.67 6.25
CA ALA A 12 -13.21 4.30 5.60
C ALA A 12 -14.58 3.82 6.14
N ILE A 13 -14.63 2.63 6.75
CA ILE A 13 -15.84 2.07 7.37
C ILE A 13 -15.78 2.30 8.89
N THR A 14 -14.68 1.92 9.54
CA THR A 14 -14.58 1.93 11.01
C THR A 14 -14.58 3.34 11.61
N ALA A 15 -14.17 4.35 10.82
CA ALA A 15 -14.28 5.76 11.22
C ALA A 15 -15.73 6.26 11.34
N HIS A 16 -16.69 5.58 10.72
CA HIS A 16 -18.09 6.03 10.65
C HIS A 16 -19.08 5.07 11.30
N TYR A 17 -18.77 3.78 11.33
CA TYR A 17 -19.67 2.73 11.79
C TYR A 17 -19.00 1.79 12.78
N GLY A 18 -19.71 1.41 13.84
CA GLY A 18 -19.28 0.28 14.67
C GLY A 18 -19.36 -1.05 13.90
N ALA A 19 -18.59 -2.05 14.33
CA ALA A 19 -18.48 -3.34 13.65
C ALA A 19 -19.82 -4.04 13.43
N GLY A 20 -20.74 -3.97 14.40
CA GLY A 20 -22.07 -4.55 14.29
C GLY A 20 -22.93 -3.86 13.24
N GLU A 21 -23.03 -2.54 13.30
CA GLU A 21 -23.86 -1.77 12.35
C GLU A 21 -23.31 -1.84 10.92
N ALA A 22 -22.00 -1.80 10.74
CA ALA A 22 -21.37 -1.98 9.45
C ALA A 22 -21.74 -3.32 8.80
N ALA A 23 -21.76 -4.41 9.58
CA ALA A 23 -22.15 -5.73 9.12
C ALA A 23 -23.63 -5.79 8.72
N VAL A 24 -24.51 -5.20 9.54
CA VAL A 24 -25.96 -5.16 9.25
C VAL A 24 -26.25 -4.36 7.99
N LEU A 25 -25.69 -3.17 7.85
CA LEU A 25 -25.85 -2.32 6.65
C LEU A 25 -25.34 -3.01 5.38
N ALA A 26 -24.19 -3.68 5.46
CA ALA A 26 -23.65 -4.43 4.33
C ALA A 26 -24.58 -5.57 3.91
N PHE A 27 -25.15 -6.31 4.87
CA PHE A 27 -26.09 -7.38 4.60
C PHE A 27 -27.41 -6.87 4.03
N GLU A 28 -27.95 -5.76 4.55
CA GLU A 28 -29.14 -5.08 4.02
C GLU A 28 -28.92 -4.60 2.58
N ALA A 29 -27.71 -4.08 2.28
CA ALA A 29 -27.33 -3.65 0.94
C ALA A 29 -27.17 -4.80 -0.07
N GLY A 30 -27.21 -6.05 0.39
CA GLY A 30 -27.20 -7.21 -0.49
C GLY A 30 -25.97 -8.11 -0.39
N ALA A 31 -25.00 -7.82 0.46
CA ALA A 31 -23.86 -8.70 0.69
C ALA A 31 -24.30 -10.04 1.29
N ASP A 32 -23.71 -11.12 0.85
CA ASP A 32 -23.96 -12.49 1.31
C ASP A 32 -22.86 -13.00 2.24
N LEU A 33 -21.65 -12.51 2.06
CA LEU A 33 -20.50 -12.77 2.93
C LEU A 33 -19.93 -11.43 3.41
N ILE A 34 -19.75 -11.35 4.72
CA ILE A 34 -19.14 -10.20 5.39
C ILE A 34 -17.68 -10.53 5.66
N LEU A 35 -16.79 -9.79 5.00
CA LEU A 35 -15.36 -10.04 5.09
C LEU A 35 -14.72 -9.16 6.17
N MET A 36 -13.93 -9.77 7.04
CA MET A 36 -13.09 -9.11 8.04
C MET A 36 -13.80 -7.95 8.77
N PRO A 37 -14.89 -8.19 9.52
CA PRO A 37 -15.43 -7.16 10.41
C PRO A 37 -14.39 -6.81 11.49
N ALA A 38 -14.38 -5.56 11.97
CA ALA A 38 -13.43 -5.12 13.00
C ALA A 38 -13.59 -5.93 14.33
N ASP A 39 -14.81 -6.40 14.61
CA ASP A 39 -15.15 -7.30 15.69
C ASP A 39 -16.18 -8.31 15.17
N ALA A 40 -15.77 -9.57 15.03
CA ALA A 40 -16.60 -10.63 14.46
C ALA A 40 -17.76 -11.02 15.39
N GLU A 41 -17.54 -11.00 16.71
CA GLU A 41 -18.58 -11.32 17.69
C GLU A 41 -19.66 -10.25 17.71
N ALA A 42 -19.28 -8.98 17.77
CA ALA A 42 -20.22 -7.86 17.69
C ALA A 42 -21.01 -7.84 16.37
N ALA A 43 -20.36 -8.18 15.25
CA ALA A 43 -21.02 -8.29 13.95
C ALA A 43 -22.07 -9.41 13.93
N LEU A 44 -21.74 -10.58 14.50
CA LEU A 44 -22.65 -11.73 14.59
C LEU A 44 -23.86 -11.42 15.47
N GLN A 45 -23.64 -10.83 16.64
CA GLN A 45 -24.70 -10.43 17.56
C GLN A 45 -25.63 -9.39 16.96
N ALA A 46 -25.08 -8.39 16.23
CA ALA A 46 -25.86 -7.36 15.58
C ALA A 46 -26.73 -7.93 14.43
N LEU A 47 -26.19 -8.86 13.64
CA LEU A 47 -26.95 -9.53 12.59
C LEU A 47 -28.09 -10.38 13.16
N ALA A 48 -27.83 -11.12 14.25
CA ALA A 48 -28.86 -11.89 14.94
C ALA A 48 -29.97 -10.99 15.50
N ALA A 49 -29.63 -9.92 16.18
CA ALA A 49 -30.58 -8.94 16.69
C ALA A 49 -31.40 -8.27 15.58
N ALA A 50 -30.76 -7.93 14.45
CA ALA A 50 -31.43 -7.34 13.29
C ALA A 50 -32.45 -8.30 12.66
N LEU A 51 -32.16 -9.61 12.67
CA LEU A 51 -33.10 -10.65 12.23
C LEU A 51 -34.28 -10.78 13.20
N GLU A 52 -34.04 -10.86 14.51
CA GLU A 52 -35.08 -10.94 15.56
C GLU A 52 -35.99 -9.71 15.54
N GLN A 53 -35.47 -8.53 15.28
CA GLN A 53 -36.21 -7.27 15.19
C GLN A 53 -36.92 -7.07 13.85
N GLY A 54 -36.73 -8.00 12.90
CA GLY A 54 -37.34 -7.91 11.56
C GLY A 54 -36.69 -6.87 10.64
N ARG A 55 -35.57 -6.28 11.02
CA ARG A 55 -34.77 -5.39 10.18
C ARG A 55 -34.19 -6.16 8.98
N ILE A 56 -33.71 -7.37 9.21
CA ILE A 56 -33.36 -8.35 8.19
C ILE A 56 -34.47 -9.40 8.12
N SER A 57 -35.02 -9.66 6.95
CA SER A 57 -36.06 -10.68 6.80
C SER A 57 -35.45 -12.09 6.75
N ALA A 58 -36.17 -13.09 7.26
CA ALA A 58 -35.80 -14.51 7.14
C ALA A 58 -35.59 -14.92 5.69
N GLN A 59 -36.47 -14.43 4.78
CA GLN A 59 -36.34 -14.69 3.34
C GLN A 59 -35.02 -14.15 2.76
N ARG A 60 -34.55 -12.97 3.22
CA ARG A 60 -33.26 -12.40 2.80
C ARG A 60 -32.11 -13.30 3.25
N LEU A 61 -32.15 -13.79 4.50
CA LEU A 61 -31.16 -14.72 5.02
C LEU A 61 -31.13 -16.03 4.26
N GLU A 62 -32.29 -16.64 4.02
CA GLU A 62 -32.41 -17.89 3.26
C GLU A 62 -31.86 -17.73 1.83
N ALA A 63 -32.19 -16.64 1.16
CA ALA A 63 -31.68 -16.35 -0.18
C ALA A 63 -30.14 -16.21 -0.20
N SER A 64 -29.55 -15.65 0.87
CA SER A 64 -28.11 -15.52 1.01
C SER A 64 -27.45 -16.90 1.21
N LEU A 65 -28.00 -17.71 2.13
CA LEU A 65 -27.52 -19.07 2.38
C LEU A 65 -27.58 -19.95 1.13
N GLU A 66 -28.65 -19.82 0.35
CA GLU A 66 -28.79 -20.56 -0.92
C GLU A 66 -27.74 -20.11 -1.95
N ARG A 67 -27.45 -18.81 -2.09
CA ARG A 67 -26.37 -18.33 -2.96
C ARG A 67 -25.01 -18.86 -2.53
N ARG A 68 -24.75 -18.88 -1.22
CA ARG A 68 -23.52 -19.47 -0.65
C ARG A 68 -23.44 -20.97 -0.95
N ARG A 69 -24.53 -21.74 -0.74
CA ARG A 69 -24.57 -23.16 -1.04
C ARG A 69 -24.23 -23.44 -2.51
N ARG A 70 -24.87 -22.74 -3.45
CA ARG A 70 -24.60 -22.86 -4.89
C ARG A 70 -23.15 -22.47 -5.28
N ALA A 71 -22.55 -21.52 -4.59
CA ALA A 71 -21.17 -21.16 -4.82
C ALA A 71 -20.22 -22.27 -4.36
N LEU A 72 -20.48 -22.85 -3.17
CA LEU A 72 -19.69 -23.97 -2.65
C LEU A 72 -19.77 -25.23 -3.51
N GLU A 73 -20.94 -25.53 -4.10
CA GLU A 73 -21.11 -26.66 -5.00
C GLU A 73 -20.28 -26.57 -6.28
N ARG A 74 -19.87 -25.36 -6.67
CA ARG A 74 -18.98 -25.12 -7.80
C ARG A 74 -17.50 -25.21 -7.44
N CYS A 75 -17.17 -25.24 -6.15
CA CYS A 75 -15.81 -25.43 -5.70
C CYS A 75 -15.44 -26.91 -5.89
N GLN A 76 -14.45 -27.16 -6.72
CA GLN A 76 -13.91 -28.52 -6.85
C GLN A 76 -13.05 -28.82 -5.62
N PRO A 77 -13.10 -30.06 -5.09
CA PRO A 77 -12.15 -30.47 -4.06
C PRO A 77 -10.73 -30.34 -4.61
N LEU A 78 -9.80 -29.91 -3.75
CA LEU A 78 -8.39 -29.92 -4.08
C LEU A 78 -7.98 -31.38 -4.33
N THR A 79 -7.78 -31.73 -5.59
CA THR A 79 -7.11 -32.99 -5.94
C THR A 79 -5.65 -32.89 -5.50
N GLU A 80 -5.09 -33.99 -5.04
CA GLU A 80 -3.66 -34.05 -4.69
C GLU A 80 -2.85 -33.57 -5.90
N ALA A 81 -2.33 -32.35 -5.79
CA ALA A 81 -1.59 -31.73 -6.87
C ALA A 81 -0.21 -32.38 -6.94
N ASN A 82 0.16 -32.90 -8.11
CA ASN A 82 1.52 -33.35 -8.38
C ASN A 82 2.46 -32.12 -8.26
N PRO A 83 3.48 -32.15 -7.37
CA PRO A 83 4.41 -31.03 -7.20
C PRO A 83 5.09 -30.59 -8.48
N GLN A 84 5.36 -31.52 -9.40
CA GLN A 84 5.95 -31.24 -10.71
C GLN A 84 5.02 -30.42 -11.59
N GLN A 85 3.74 -30.76 -11.65
CA GLN A 85 2.72 -29.99 -12.38
C GLN A 85 2.51 -28.60 -11.80
N LEU A 86 2.59 -28.45 -10.45
CA LEU A 86 2.53 -27.13 -9.81
C LEU A 86 3.72 -26.25 -10.20
N LEU A 87 4.92 -26.78 -10.27
CA LEU A 87 6.11 -26.03 -10.72
C LEU A 87 5.99 -25.59 -12.18
N GLU A 88 5.47 -26.46 -13.08
CA GLU A 88 5.22 -26.14 -14.48
C GLU A 88 4.14 -25.05 -14.62
N GLN A 89 3.08 -25.12 -13.81
CA GLN A 89 2.03 -24.10 -13.77
C GLN A 89 2.56 -22.76 -13.23
N LEU A 90 3.41 -22.78 -12.20
CA LEU A 90 4.07 -21.58 -11.68
C LEU A 90 4.96 -20.90 -12.72
N ALA A 91 5.69 -21.69 -13.53
CA ALA A 91 6.50 -21.15 -14.61
C ALA A 91 5.64 -20.48 -15.72
N GLY A 92 4.38 -20.88 -15.86
CA GLY A 92 3.41 -20.28 -16.79
C GLY A 92 2.67 -19.04 -16.26
N LEU A 93 2.80 -18.71 -14.94
CA LEU A 93 2.07 -17.60 -14.33
C LEU A 93 2.57 -16.21 -14.77
N VAL A 94 3.76 -16.12 -15.34
CA VAL A 94 4.34 -14.86 -15.84
C VAL A 94 4.76 -15.05 -17.28
N SER A 95 3.85 -14.77 -18.20
CA SER A 95 4.13 -14.78 -19.62
C SER A 95 4.90 -13.53 -20.07
N SER A 96 5.59 -13.60 -21.22
CA SER A 96 6.26 -12.44 -21.82
C SER A 96 5.26 -11.29 -22.12
N ASN A 97 4.02 -11.63 -22.49
CA ASN A 97 2.98 -10.65 -22.72
C ASN A 97 2.55 -9.91 -21.45
N GLU A 98 2.45 -10.61 -20.32
CA GLU A 98 2.14 -9.99 -19.01
C GLU A 98 3.28 -9.10 -18.53
N GLN A 99 4.53 -9.51 -18.78
CA GLN A 99 5.71 -8.66 -18.49
C GLN A 99 5.69 -7.39 -19.34
N GLN A 100 5.39 -7.49 -20.63
CA GLN A 100 5.26 -6.34 -21.51
C GLN A 100 4.13 -5.42 -21.08
N LEU A 101 2.95 -5.96 -20.79
CA LEU A 101 1.80 -5.19 -20.29
C LEU A 101 2.14 -4.47 -18.98
N SER A 102 2.83 -5.14 -18.06
CA SER A 102 3.29 -4.55 -16.81
C SER A 102 4.24 -3.37 -17.05
N ALA A 103 5.17 -3.50 -17.99
CA ALA A 103 6.09 -2.43 -18.37
C ALA A 103 5.35 -1.24 -19.01
N GLU A 104 4.38 -1.51 -19.88
CA GLU A 104 3.55 -0.47 -20.52
C GLU A 104 2.71 0.27 -19.46
N LEU A 105 2.08 -0.43 -18.51
CA LEU A 105 1.32 0.18 -17.43
C LEU A 105 2.19 1.07 -16.55
N LEU A 106 3.39 0.62 -16.19
CA LEU A 106 4.34 1.43 -15.43
C LEU A 106 4.73 2.69 -16.20
N GLN A 107 4.96 2.58 -17.51
CA GLN A 107 5.33 3.73 -18.33
C GLN A 107 4.19 4.73 -18.51
N LEU A 108 2.96 4.26 -18.68
CA LEU A 108 1.76 5.10 -18.75
C LEU A 108 1.40 5.79 -17.43
N SER A 109 1.76 5.18 -16.30
CA SER A 109 1.53 5.73 -14.96
C SER A 109 2.67 6.63 -14.45
N LEU A 110 3.76 6.75 -15.21
CA LEU A 110 4.90 7.59 -14.83
C LEU A 110 4.57 9.07 -15.05
N GLU A 111 4.64 9.84 -13.99
CA GLU A 111 4.65 11.31 -14.06
C GLU A 111 6.04 11.84 -13.79
N GLN A 112 6.48 12.83 -14.56
CA GLN A 112 7.80 13.42 -14.44
C GLN A 112 7.72 14.95 -14.50
N GLN A 113 8.47 15.59 -13.59
CA GLN A 113 8.69 17.04 -13.61
C GLN A 113 10.20 17.30 -13.75
N GLY A 114 10.58 18.12 -14.74
CA GLY A 114 11.98 18.34 -15.09
C GLY A 114 12.62 17.18 -15.86
N ASN A 115 13.75 17.43 -16.46
CA ASN A 115 14.49 16.47 -17.30
C ASN A 115 15.97 16.34 -16.93
N ALA A 116 16.41 16.98 -15.84
CA ALA A 116 17.81 16.90 -15.44
C ALA A 116 18.15 15.47 -14.98
N PRO A 117 19.21 14.87 -15.53
CA PRO A 117 19.69 13.58 -15.01
C PRO A 117 20.19 13.74 -13.58
N LEU A 118 20.10 12.65 -12.81
CA LEU A 118 20.70 12.62 -11.48
C LEU A 118 22.21 12.94 -11.59
N PRO A 119 22.71 14.02 -10.94
CA PRO A 119 24.12 14.37 -11.03
C PRO A 119 24.98 13.27 -10.38
N PRO A 120 26.21 13.01 -10.87
CA PRO A 120 27.12 12.11 -10.19
C PRO A 120 27.49 12.63 -8.80
N GLY A 121 27.65 11.68 -7.82
CA GLY A 121 27.95 11.99 -6.42
C GLY A 121 29.32 12.57 -6.12
N PRO A 122 29.70 12.65 -4.84
CA PRO A 122 29.15 11.90 -3.70
C PRO A 122 27.78 12.42 -3.22
N GLY A 123 26.92 11.51 -2.81
CA GLY A 123 25.60 11.84 -2.36
C GLY A 123 24.95 10.74 -1.50
N VAL A 124 23.77 11.02 -0.98
CA VAL A 124 22.96 10.08 -0.23
C VAL A 124 21.72 9.71 -1.01
N ASN A 125 21.51 8.42 -1.21
CA ASN A 125 20.27 7.85 -1.67
C ASN A 125 19.41 7.52 -0.45
N LEU A 126 18.58 8.49 -0.03
CA LEU A 126 17.71 8.35 1.15
C LEU A 126 16.41 7.66 0.73
N ILE A 127 16.18 6.46 1.25
CA ILE A 127 15.07 5.60 0.83
C ILE A 127 14.16 5.34 2.02
N ARG A 128 12.91 5.79 1.90
CA ARG A 128 11.85 5.42 2.81
C ARG A 128 11.16 4.15 2.32
N LEU A 129 11.16 3.12 3.16
CA LEU A 129 10.43 1.87 2.93
C LEU A 129 9.19 1.80 3.82
N ASP A 130 8.09 1.33 3.25
CA ASP A 130 6.91 0.99 4.05
C ASP A 130 7.15 -0.33 4.80
N THR A 131 7.27 -0.23 6.13
CA THR A 131 7.55 -1.38 7.01
C THR A 131 6.29 -2.07 7.52
N GLN A 132 5.12 -1.56 7.21
CA GLN A 132 3.84 -2.04 7.76
C GLN A 132 3.23 -3.20 6.95
N LEU A 133 3.72 -3.43 5.74
CA LEU A 133 3.27 -4.52 4.88
C LEU A 133 4.34 -5.60 4.79
N ALA A 134 3.90 -6.83 4.53
CA ALA A 134 4.71 -8.06 4.64
C ALA A 134 5.93 -8.17 3.70
N ALA A 135 6.21 -7.18 2.86
CA ALA A 135 7.36 -7.15 1.98
C ALA A 135 8.17 -5.85 2.17
N PRO A 136 8.78 -5.63 3.33
CA PRO A 136 9.44 -4.37 3.65
C PRO A 136 10.82 -4.21 3.00
N GLN A 137 11.35 -5.24 2.35
CA GLN A 137 12.73 -5.24 1.89
C GLN A 137 12.83 -4.93 0.41
N LEU A 138 13.65 -3.94 0.11
CA LEU A 138 14.08 -3.66 -1.25
C LEU A 138 15.17 -4.70 -1.63
N PRO A 139 15.00 -5.48 -2.71
CA PRO A 139 16.03 -6.43 -3.13
C PRO A 139 17.38 -5.73 -3.38
N ALA A 140 18.48 -6.38 -2.98
CA ALA A 140 19.83 -5.80 -3.13
C ALA A 140 20.17 -5.42 -4.59
N MET A 141 19.56 -6.11 -5.55
CA MET A 141 19.72 -5.85 -6.99
C MET A 141 18.69 -4.88 -7.56
N ALA A 142 17.89 -4.22 -6.72
CA ALA A 142 16.89 -3.27 -7.21
C ALA A 142 17.55 -2.08 -7.91
N PRO A 143 17.02 -1.64 -9.06
CA PRO A 143 17.51 -0.45 -9.76
C PRO A 143 17.56 0.81 -8.90
N ALA A 144 16.62 0.93 -7.93
CA ALA A 144 16.58 2.02 -6.95
C ALA A 144 17.83 2.08 -6.04
N LEU A 145 18.57 0.97 -5.90
CA LEU A 145 19.84 0.89 -5.19
C LEU A 145 21.04 0.99 -6.15
N LEU A 146 21.05 0.15 -7.20
CA LEU A 146 22.21 -0.03 -8.06
C LEU A 146 22.51 1.19 -8.92
N ARG A 147 21.50 1.84 -9.49
CA ARG A 147 21.72 2.99 -10.38
C ARG A 147 22.29 4.20 -9.62
N PRO A 148 21.74 4.63 -8.49
CA PRO A 148 22.34 5.70 -7.69
C PRO A 148 23.74 5.34 -7.17
N ALA A 149 23.97 4.09 -6.75
CA ALA A 149 25.28 3.64 -6.30
C ALA A 149 26.36 3.77 -7.39
N ALA A 150 26.02 3.45 -8.63
CA ALA A 150 26.92 3.64 -9.79
C ALA A 150 27.26 5.12 -10.05
N LEU A 151 26.45 6.07 -9.56
CA LEU A 151 26.68 7.50 -9.62
C LEU A 151 27.36 8.06 -8.37
N GLY A 152 27.71 7.22 -7.38
CA GLY A 152 28.39 7.62 -6.16
C GLY A 152 27.49 7.91 -4.96
N TYR A 153 26.20 7.60 -5.03
CA TYR A 153 25.25 7.78 -3.91
C TYR A 153 25.27 6.58 -2.98
N GLN A 154 25.41 6.84 -1.69
CA GLN A 154 25.32 5.83 -0.64
C GLN A 154 23.87 5.67 -0.17
N ALA A 155 23.36 4.43 -0.19
CA ALA A 155 22.00 4.14 0.25
C ALA A 155 21.86 4.28 1.78
N ARG A 156 20.80 4.95 2.21
CA ARG A 156 20.34 5.03 3.59
C ARG A 156 18.85 4.72 3.67
N LEU A 157 18.48 3.75 4.49
CA LEU A 157 17.10 3.32 4.64
C LEU A 157 16.43 4.03 5.82
N VAL A 158 15.18 4.44 5.62
CA VAL A 158 14.27 4.94 6.67
C VAL A 158 13.22 3.86 6.88
N ASP A 159 13.49 2.90 7.73
CA ASP A 159 12.70 1.68 7.93
C ASP A 159 12.44 1.32 9.39
N GLY A 160 12.74 2.21 10.33
CA GLY A 160 12.62 1.97 11.77
C GLY A 160 13.67 1.00 12.36
N ARG A 161 14.52 0.37 11.52
CA ARG A 161 15.61 -0.52 11.92
C ARG A 161 16.98 0.13 11.74
N SER A 162 17.09 1.01 10.76
CA SER A 162 18.28 1.80 10.48
C SER A 162 18.39 2.98 11.46
N PRO A 163 19.57 3.57 11.66
CA PRO A 163 19.71 4.78 12.45
C PRO A 163 18.77 5.87 11.95
N SER A 164 18.00 6.45 12.86
CA SER A 164 17.01 7.48 12.54
C SER A 164 17.65 8.69 11.87
N PRO A 165 17.13 9.14 10.72
CA PRO A 165 17.58 10.39 10.11
C PRO A 165 16.90 11.62 10.71
N TRP A 166 15.96 11.42 11.64
CA TRP A 166 15.12 12.48 12.18
C TRP A 166 15.85 13.32 13.24
N SER A 167 15.66 14.64 13.17
CA SER A 167 16.22 15.60 14.12
C SER A 167 15.39 15.70 15.41
N GLY A 168 14.09 15.48 15.30
CA GLY A 168 13.10 15.79 16.34
C GLY A 168 12.51 17.21 16.22
N ASP A 169 12.99 18.04 15.31
CA ASP A 169 12.45 19.37 15.01
C ASP A 169 11.41 19.28 13.90
N PRO A 170 10.14 19.66 14.13
CA PRO A 170 9.09 19.60 13.10
C PRO A 170 9.34 20.50 11.89
N GLU A 171 10.03 21.64 12.06
CA GLU A 171 10.34 22.57 10.98
C GLU A 171 11.58 22.16 10.17
N ALA A 172 12.48 21.41 10.78
CA ALA A 172 13.68 20.86 10.15
C ALA A 172 13.83 19.37 10.45
N PRO A 173 12.90 18.52 9.93
CA PRO A 173 12.75 17.16 10.41
C PRO A 173 13.95 16.24 10.15
N LEU A 174 14.80 16.54 9.13
CA LEU A 174 16.03 15.77 8.89
C LEU A 174 17.21 16.34 9.67
N ALA A 175 17.96 15.46 10.33
CA ALA A 175 19.26 15.76 10.86
C ALA A 175 20.30 15.75 9.72
N LEU A 176 20.40 16.86 8.97
CA LEU A 176 21.21 16.95 7.75
C LEU A 176 22.69 16.62 7.98
N GLU A 177 23.21 16.94 9.17
CA GLU A 177 24.58 16.64 9.59
C GLU A 177 24.86 15.13 9.64
N ARG A 178 23.82 14.30 9.84
CA ARG A 178 23.95 12.84 9.83
C ARG A 178 23.97 12.25 8.42
N LEU A 179 23.58 13.05 7.41
CA LEU A 179 23.56 12.64 6.01
C LEU A 179 24.86 12.97 5.27
N GLY A 180 25.85 13.59 5.93
CA GLY A 180 27.04 14.12 5.28
C GLY A 180 26.74 15.35 4.42
N ASP A 181 27.70 15.84 3.63
CA ASP A 181 27.58 17.12 2.91
C ASP A 181 27.08 17.00 1.45
N GLY A 182 26.89 15.79 0.95
CA GLY A 182 26.52 15.53 -0.44
C GLY A 182 25.07 15.82 -0.78
N SER A 183 24.76 15.75 -2.08
CA SER A 183 23.40 15.85 -2.59
C SER A 183 22.54 14.67 -2.12
N VAL A 184 21.23 14.87 -2.03
CA VAL A 184 20.26 13.85 -1.62
C VAL A 184 19.36 13.47 -2.78
N LEU A 185 19.36 12.20 -3.16
CA LEU A 185 18.29 11.57 -3.90
C LEU A 185 17.28 11.05 -2.87
N LEU A 186 16.06 11.57 -2.89
CA LEU A 186 15.00 11.12 -2.00
C LEU A 186 14.08 10.13 -2.75
N GLN A 187 13.97 8.91 -2.24
CA GLN A 187 13.09 7.88 -2.79
C GLN A 187 12.06 7.44 -1.74
N LEU A 188 10.80 7.69 -2.03
CA LEU A 188 9.68 7.42 -1.14
C LEU A 188 8.86 6.25 -1.68
N LEU A 189 9.09 5.04 -1.15
CA LEU A 189 8.27 3.89 -1.43
C LEU A 189 7.10 3.89 -0.42
N VAL A 190 6.02 4.55 -0.83
CA VAL A 190 4.84 4.78 0.03
C VAL A 190 3.65 4.03 -0.55
N ARG A 191 3.22 3.03 0.16
CA ARG A 191 2.05 2.24 -0.19
C ARG A 191 0.86 2.65 0.68
N GLY A 192 -0.31 2.81 0.07
CA GLY A 192 -1.57 3.01 0.80
C GLY A 192 -1.83 1.85 1.75
N ASN A 193 -2.25 2.18 2.97
CA ASN A 193 -2.73 1.19 3.93
C ASN A 193 -4.23 1.42 4.14
N PRO A 194 -5.09 0.56 3.57
CA PRO A 194 -6.55 0.73 3.67
C PRO A 194 -7.08 0.59 5.10
N PHE A 195 -6.27 0.03 6.02
CA PHE A 195 -6.63 -0.15 7.42
C PHE A 195 -6.28 1.05 8.31
N ARG A 196 -5.56 2.04 7.78
CA ARG A 196 -5.07 3.22 8.53
C ARG A 196 -5.29 4.55 7.80
N GLY A 197 -6.15 4.58 6.80
CA GLY A 197 -6.42 5.79 6.02
C GLY A 197 -5.32 6.10 5.00
N SER A 198 -4.97 7.38 4.81
CA SER A 198 -4.04 7.81 3.77
C SER A 198 -2.61 7.39 4.02
N ALA A 199 -1.94 6.90 2.98
CA ALA A 199 -0.55 6.50 3.05
C ALA A 199 0.38 7.70 3.33
N GLY A 200 1.19 7.59 4.37
CA GLY A 200 2.23 8.57 4.70
C GLY A 200 1.72 9.89 5.29
N GLY A 201 0.43 9.95 5.71
CA GLY A 201 -0.17 11.18 6.25
C GLY A 201 0.49 11.72 7.52
N ASP A 202 1.19 10.86 8.28
CA ASP A 202 1.83 11.22 9.55
C ASP A 202 3.32 11.54 9.40
N GLU A 203 3.90 11.39 8.22
CA GLU A 203 5.33 11.60 8.00
C GLU A 203 5.59 12.99 7.37
N PRO A 204 6.63 13.73 7.81
CA PRO A 204 6.84 15.14 7.45
C PRO A 204 7.53 15.31 6.08
N TRP A 205 7.12 14.57 5.05
CA TRP A 205 7.78 14.61 3.74
C TRP A 205 7.71 15.97 3.06
N PRO A 206 6.63 16.74 3.15
CA PRO A 206 6.61 18.12 2.61
C PRO A 206 7.66 19.01 3.26
N GLN A 207 7.84 18.92 4.60
CA GLN A 207 8.86 19.68 5.33
C GLN A 207 10.27 19.19 4.98
N VAL A 208 10.47 17.88 4.83
CA VAL A 208 11.74 17.29 4.35
C VAL A 208 12.15 17.85 3.00
N VAL A 209 11.21 17.87 2.03
CA VAL A 209 11.48 18.40 0.68
C VAL A 209 11.83 19.89 0.76
N LYS A 210 11.06 20.70 1.52
CA LYS A 210 11.37 22.13 1.73
C LYS A 210 12.76 22.33 2.34
N GLN A 211 13.10 21.55 3.37
CA GLN A 211 14.40 21.62 4.04
C GLN A 211 15.55 21.29 3.08
N LEU A 212 15.41 20.22 2.28
CA LEU A 212 16.42 19.83 1.31
C LEU A 212 16.56 20.85 0.16
N LEU A 213 15.47 21.46 -0.28
CA LEU A 213 15.48 22.55 -1.27
C LEU A 213 16.16 23.80 -0.72
N ALA A 214 15.80 24.23 0.51
CA ALA A 214 16.40 25.39 1.16
C ALA A 214 17.91 25.21 1.40
N ALA A 215 18.36 23.98 1.67
CA ALA A 215 19.76 23.64 1.81
C ALA A 215 20.49 23.46 0.46
N GLY A 216 19.80 23.54 -0.68
CA GLY A 216 20.36 23.26 -2.00
C GLY A 216 20.85 21.82 -2.19
N ARG A 217 20.27 20.88 -1.43
CA ARG A 217 20.75 19.49 -1.37
C ARG A 217 19.85 18.48 -2.09
N LEU A 218 18.64 18.84 -2.48
CA LEU A 218 17.75 17.93 -3.21
C LEU A 218 18.24 17.75 -4.66
N ALA A 219 18.84 16.61 -4.96
CA ALA A 219 19.27 16.28 -6.31
C ALA A 219 18.12 15.74 -7.18
N SER A 220 17.27 14.92 -6.59
CA SER A 220 16.09 14.34 -7.25
C SER A 220 15.14 13.77 -6.21
N LEU A 221 13.87 13.61 -6.61
CA LEU A 221 12.81 13.00 -5.83
C LEU A 221 12.10 11.93 -6.66
N ALA A 222 11.88 10.76 -6.09
CA ALA A 222 11.03 9.71 -6.65
C ALA A 222 10.00 9.25 -5.63
N VAL A 223 8.74 9.20 -6.04
CA VAL A 223 7.64 8.66 -5.24
C VAL A 223 7.09 7.42 -5.92
N TYR A 224 7.03 6.32 -5.20
CA TYR A 224 6.50 5.05 -5.67
C TYR A 224 5.22 4.71 -4.90
N GLY A 225 4.11 4.60 -5.61
CA GLY A 225 2.85 4.08 -5.10
C GLY A 225 1.78 5.12 -4.85
N SER A 226 2.00 6.13 -3.99
CA SER A 226 0.96 7.10 -3.62
C SER A 226 0.90 8.33 -4.54
N PRO A 227 -0.12 8.47 -5.41
CA PRO A 227 -0.29 9.67 -6.23
C PRO A 227 -0.60 10.92 -5.36
N TYR A 228 -1.26 10.73 -4.21
CA TYR A 228 -1.61 11.84 -3.32
C TYR A 228 -0.37 12.50 -2.69
N LEU A 229 0.61 11.71 -2.31
CA LEU A 229 1.88 12.25 -1.81
C LEU A 229 2.64 12.95 -2.94
N TRP A 230 2.66 12.40 -4.15
CA TRP A 230 3.27 13.04 -5.32
C TRP A 230 2.65 14.40 -5.59
N GLU A 231 1.32 14.53 -5.60
CA GLU A 231 0.61 15.80 -5.80
C GLU A 231 1.03 16.88 -4.78
N GLN A 232 1.19 16.48 -3.51
CA GLN A 232 1.65 17.41 -2.47
C GLN A 232 3.09 17.84 -2.66
N LEU A 233 3.98 16.92 -3.03
CA LEU A 233 5.40 17.18 -3.13
C LEU A 233 5.78 17.90 -4.42
N ARG A 234 5.14 17.58 -5.54
CA ARG A 234 5.42 18.25 -6.84
C ARG A 234 5.12 19.74 -6.81
N ALA A 235 4.14 20.15 -6.02
CA ALA A 235 3.80 21.57 -5.83
C ALA A 235 4.93 22.39 -5.14
N LEU A 236 5.88 21.72 -4.51
CA LEU A 236 7.03 22.34 -3.83
C LEU A 236 8.26 22.43 -4.74
N LEU A 237 8.30 21.65 -5.81
CA LEU A 237 9.43 21.59 -6.72
C LEU A 237 9.46 22.81 -7.66
N PRO A 238 10.65 23.31 -8.05
CA PRO A 238 10.79 24.43 -8.97
C PRO A 238 10.34 24.10 -10.39
#